data_c32131df19f4ff39083a25afe2c9bda4
#
_entry.id   c32131df19f4ff39083a25afe2c9bda4
#
_cell.length_a   1.000
_cell.length_b   1.000
_cell.length_c   1.000
_cell.angle_alpha   90.00
_cell.angle_beta   90.00
_cell.angle_gamma   90.00
#
_symmetry.space_group_name_H-M   'P 1'
#
loop_
_entity.id
_entity.type
_entity.pdbx_description
1 polymer ?
#
loop_
_entity_poly.entity_id
_entity_poly.type
_entity_poly.pdbx_seq_one_letter_code
_entity_poly.pdbx_strand_id
1 'polypeptide(L)'
;VTITSGTPAVLGFTPDRRQEAGKQFVDVGIAEEHAVALASGIAANGGKPVYGVYSTFIQRSYDQLSQDLCINNNPAVLLVFWGTLSGMNDVTHLCFFDIPLISNIPNMVYLAPTCKEEYLAMLEWSIHQNEHPVAIRVPATDVISCGEPVESDYSNLNRYKVAHRGSKVAILALGSFFGLGQSVLSLLKEKANIDATLINPRYITGVDSELMDELKADHELVITLEDGVLDGGFGEKIARYYGATDMKVLNYGAKKEFVDRYDIQELLRANHLTDEQIVDCLLYTSPSPRDISGS
;
A
#
# COMPACT_ATOMS: atom_id res chain seq x y z
N VAL A 1 6.69 -22.14 6.20
CA VAL A 1 5.40 -22.60 6.78
C VAL A 1 4.33 -21.59 6.44
N THR A 2 3.23 -22.05 5.85
CA THR A 2 2.07 -21.20 5.61
C THR A 2 1.07 -21.30 6.75
N ILE A 3 0.59 -20.17 7.22
CA ILE A 3 -0.36 -20.07 8.33
C ILE A 3 -1.64 -19.38 7.82
N THR A 4 -2.81 -19.90 8.22
CA THR A 4 -4.12 -19.27 8.02
C THR A 4 -4.90 -19.23 9.33
N SER A 5 -5.88 -18.34 9.43
CA SER A 5 -6.78 -18.21 10.58
C SER A 5 -8.23 -18.42 10.15
N GLY A 6 -8.60 -19.68 9.88
CA GLY A 6 -9.96 -20.08 9.52
C GLY A 6 -10.38 -19.78 8.08
N THR A 7 -9.46 -19.36 7.21
CA THR A 7 -9.75 -18.99 5.81
C THR A 7 -8.93 -19.74 4.76
N PRO A 8 -8.61 -21.04 4.94
CA PRO A 8 -7.69 -21.73 4.05
C PRO A 8 -8.18 -21.79 2.59
N ALA A 9 -9.45 -22.08 2.38
CA ALA A 9 -10.00 -22.24 1.01
C ALA A 9 -9.97 -20.92 0.21
N VAL A 10 -10.26 -19.79 0.86
CA VAL A 10 -10.24 -18.47 0.23
C VAL A 10 -8.82 -18.06 -0.16
N LEU A 11 -7.83 -18.46 0.63
CA LEU A 11 -6.41 -18.23 0.35
C LEU A 11 -5.83 -19.28 -0.64
N GLY A 12 -6.68 -20.08 -1.27
CA GLY A 12 -6.29 -21.06 -2.29
C GLY A 12 -5.79 -22.41 -1.74
N PHE A 13 -5.88 -22.65 -0.43
CA PHE A 13 -5.52 -23.92 0.19
C PHE A 13 -6.71 -24.89 0.21
N THR A 14 -6.99 -25.48 -0.94
CA THR A 14 -7.95 -26.59 -1.07
C THR A 14 -7.53 -27.78 -0.20
N PRO A 15 -8.43 -28.74 0.12
CA PRO A 15 -8.07 -29.94 0.85
C PRO A 15 -6.84 -30.67 0.29
N ASP A 16 -6.74 -30.81 -1.04
CA ASP A 16 -5.63 -31.47 -1.71
C ASP A 16 -4.31 -30.72 -1.51
N ARG A 17 -4.31 -29.39 -1.70
CA ARG A 17 -3.12 -28.54 -1.46
C ARG A 17 -2.67 -28.56 0.01
N ARG A 18 -3.60 -28.63 0.96
CA ARG A 18 -3.27 -28.78 2.37
C ARG A 18 -2.63 -30.13 2.67
N GLN A 19 -3.13 -31.21 2.05
CA GLN A 19 -2.54 -32.54 2.16
C GLN A 19 -1.13 -32.58 1.57
N GLU A 20 -0.92 -31.95 0.42
CA GLU A 20 0.38 -31.83 -0.25
C GLU A 20 1.39 -31.05 0.62
N ALA A 21 0.97 -29.91 1.17
CA ALA A 21 1.80 -29.07 2.04
C ALA A 21 2.13 -29.78 3.38
N GLY A 22 1.28 -30.67 3.85
CA GLY A 22 1.49 -31.46 5.05
C GLY A 22 1.80 -30.59 6.28
N LYS A 23 2.92 -30.82 6.95
CA LYS A 23 3.36 -30.07 8.14
C LYS A 23 3.77 -28.61 7.86
N GLN A 24 3.89 -28.22 6.60
CA GLN A 24 4.20 -26.85 6.20
C GLN A 24 2.94 -25.96 6.12
N PHE A 25 1.77 -26.53 6.33
CA PHE A 25 0.51 -25.79 6.41
C PHE A 25 -0.09 -25.91 7.81
N VAL A 26 -0.47 -24.76 8.38
CA VAL A 26 -1.13 -24.68 9.69
C VAL A 26 -2.35 -23.77 9.56
N ASP A 27 -3.51 -24.27 9.94
CA ASP A 27 -4.71 -23.46 10.16
C ASP A 27 -4.99 -23.41 11.67
N VAL A 28 -4.92 -22.22 12.24
CA VAL A 28 -5.14 -22.03 13.69
C VAL A 28 -6.61 -21.81 14.04
N GLY A 29 -7.52 -21.88 13.07
CA GLY A 29 -8.90 -21.46 13.23
C GLY A 29 -9.03 -19.94 13.34
N ILE A 30 -10.17 -19.44 13.84
CA ILE A 30 -10.42 -18.00 14.01
C ILE A 30 -9.65 -17.50 15.25
N ALA A 31 -8.34 -17.38 15.11
CA ALA A 31 -7.41 -17.01 16.18
C ALA A 31 -6.21 -16.23 15.58
N GLU A 32 -6.47 -15.05 15.05
CA GLU A 32 -5.49 -14.21 14.36
C GLU A 32 -4.33 -13.82 15.29
N GLU A 33 -4.63 -13.54 16.55
CA GLU A 33 -3.63 -13.22 17.57
C GLU A 33 -2.62 -14.38 17.75
N HIS A 34 -3.15 -15.62 17.81
CA HIS A 34 -2.32 -16.81 17.90
C HIS A 34 -1.51 -17.03 16.62
N ALA A 35 -2.09 -16.75 15.45
CA ALA A 35 -1.38 -16.87 14.17
C ALA A 35 -0.14 -15.97 14.10
N VAL A 36 -0.23 -14.72 14.57
CA VAL A 36 0.90 -13.78 14.62
C VAL A 36 1.94 -14.26 15.63
N ALA A 37 1.55 -14.66 16.84
CA ALA A 37 2.48 -15.18 17.85
C ALA A 37 3.19 -16.46 17.36
N LEU A 38 2.46 -17.37 16.69
CA LEU A 38 3.02 -18.57 16.08
C LEU A 38 4.03 -18.23 14.97
N ALA A 39 3.68 -17.31 14.08
CA ALA A 39 4.59 -16.84 13.03
C ALA A 39 5.87 -16.26 13.63
N SER A 40 5.74 -15.42 14.67
CA SER A 40 6.89 -14.87 15.38
C SER A 40 7.77 -15.98 15.98
N GLY A 41 7.19 -16.96 16.66
CA GLY A 41 7.92 -18.08 17.24
C GLY A 41 8.63 -18.96 16.20
N ILE A 42 8.01 -19.20 15.06
CA ILE A 42 8.63 -19.94 13.94
C ILE A 42 9.82 -19.14 13.38
N ALA A 43 9.65 -17.84 13.15
CA ALA A 43 10.71 -16.98 12.63
C ALA A 43 11.90 -16.86 13.60
N ALA A 44 11.63 -16.72 14.91
CA ALA A 44 12.67 -16.68 15.95
C ALA A 44 13.54 -17.95 16.01
N ASN A 45 13.00 -19.08 15.52
CA ASN A 45 13.74 -20.35 15.44
C ASN A 45 14.27 -20.65 14.02
N GLY A 46 14.41 -19.63 13.15
CA GLY A 46 15.00 -19.75 11.82
C GLY A 46 14.07 -20.32 10.76
N GLY A 47 12.78 -20.52 11.08
CA GLY A 47 11.77 -20.89 10.10
C GLY A 47 11.36 -19.68 9.23
N LYS A 48 10.66 -19.96 8.13
CA LYS A 48 10.14 -18.95 7.18
C LYS A 48 8.62 -19.01 7.17
N PRO A 49 7.93 -18.34 8.11
CA PRO A 49 6.48 -18.31 8.17
C PRO A 49 5.91 -17.27 7.20
N VAL A 50 4.83 -17.65 6.53
CA VAL A 50 3.99 -16.75 5.72
C VAL A 50 2.56 -16.86 6.25
N TYR A 51 2.06 -15.81 6.85
CA TYR A 51 0.70 -15.75 7.37
C TYR A 51 -0.20 -14.94 6.45
N GLY A 52 -1.24 -15.58 5.91
CA GLY A 52 -2.26 -14.92 5.10
C GLY A 52 -3.49 -14.57 5.92
N VAL A 53 -3.91 -13.32 5.87
CA VAL A 53 -5.05 -12.81 6.65
C VAL A 53 -5.74 -11.65 5.92
N TYR A 54 -7.05 -11.50 6.08
CA TYR A 54 -7.75 -10.32 5.57
C TYR A 54 -7.41 -9.06 6.37
N SER A 55 -7.35 -7.93 5.68
CA SER A 55 -6.99 -6.65 6.30
C SER A 55 -7.95 -6.25 7.43
N THR A 56 -9.24 -6.61 7.34
CA THR A 56 -10.21 -6.40 8.41
C THR A 56 -9.97 -7.30 9.61
N PHE A 57 -9.43 -8.51 9.44
CA PHE A 57 -9.23 -9.45 10.56
C PHE A 57 -7.91 -9.23 11.30
N ILE A 58 -6.87 -8.74 10.62
CA ILE A 58 -5.58 -8.46 11.26
C ILE A 58 -5.68 -7.39 12.36
N GLN A 59 -6.72 -6.55 12.36
CA GLN A 59 -6.92 -5.51 13.36
C GLN A 59 -7.00 -6.06 14.81
N ARG A 60 -7.42 -7.31 14.98
CA ARG A 60 -7.47 -7.98 16.29
C ARG A 60 -6.09 -8.25 16.88
N SER A 61 -5.06 -8.27 16.04
CA SER A 61 -3.71 -8.72 16.38
C SER A 61 -2.72 -7.57 16.56
N TYR A 62 -3.19 -6.34 16.78
CA TYR A 62 -2.31 -5.19 16.91
C TYR A 62 -1.26 -5.38 18.01
N ASP A 63 -1.67 -5.90 19.17
CA ASP A 63 -0.77 -6.18 20.28
C ASP A 63 0.30 -7.21 19.89
N GLN A 64 -0.08 -8.32 19.29
CA GLN A 64 0.85 -9.38 18.86
C GLN A 64 1.77 -8.90 17.72
N LEU A 65 1.27 -8.09 16.79
CA LEU A 65 2.11 -7.46 15.78
C LEU A 65 3.19 -6.58 16.42
N SER A 66 2.81 -5.79 17.41
CA SER A 66 3.72 -4.90 18.12
C SER A 66 4.66 -5.68 19.06
N GLN A 67 4.09 -6.44 20.01
CA GLN A 67 4.83 -7.03 21.14
C GLN A 67 5.54 -8.33 20.75
N ASP A 68 4.84 -9.25 20.09
CA ASP A 68 5.42 -10.57 19.80
C ASP A 68 6.32 -10.52 18.56
N LEU A 69 5.92 -9.76 17.52
CA LEU A 69 6.61 -9.76 16.24
C LEU A 69 7.64 -8.63 16.11
N CYS A 70 7.20 -7.37 16.23
CA CYS A 70 8.04 -6.22 15.85
C CYS A 70 9.05 -5.80 16.91
N ILE A 71 8.76 -5.90 18.21
CA ILE A 71 9.75 -5.66 19.26
C ILE A 71 10.93 -6.63 19.13
N ASN A 72 10.64 -7.89 18.80
CA ASN A 72 11.64 -8.93 18.61
C ASN A 72 12.30 -8.88 17.22
N ASN A 73 11.77 -8.08 16.33
CA ASN A 73 12.21 -7.97 14.93
C ASN A 73 12.30 -9.32 14.20
N ASN A 74 11.37 -10.22 14.48
CA ASN A 74 11.35 -11.57 13.91
C ASN A 74 10.90 -11.52 12.44
N PRO A 75 11.63 -12.13 11.49
CA PRO A 75 11.40 -11.98 10.04
C PRO A 75 10.25 -12.88 9.54
N ALA A 76 9.03 -12.65 10.02
CA ALA A 76 7.83 -13.28 9.50
C ALA A 76 7.23 -12.44 8.36
N VAL A 77 6.55 -13.10 7.42
CA VAL A 77 5.84 -12.47 6.30
C VAL A 77 4.34 -12.52 6.56
N LEU A 78 3.69 -11.37 6.45
CA LEU A 78 2.24 -11.19 6.57
C LEU A 78 1.67 -10.81 5.21
N LEU A 79 0.76 -11.59 4.66
CA LEU A 79 0.00 -11.22 3.46
C LEU A 79 -1.34 -10.65 3.89
N VAL A 80 -1.47 -9.33 3.79
CA VAL A 80 -2.66 -8.58 4.18
C VAL A 80 -3.60 -8.48 2.98
N PHE A 81 -4.51 -9.45 2.89
CA PHE A 81 -5.42 -9.58 1.76
C PHE A 81 -6.56 -8.56 1.83
N TRP A 82 -6.96 -8.13 0.64
CA TRP A 82 -8.07 -7.21 0.40
C TRP A 82 -7.89 -5.83 1.04
N GLY A 83 -6.65 -5.38 1.22
CA GLY A 83 -6.34 -4.00 1.58
C GLY A 83 -6.73 -3.06 0.44
N THR A 84 -8.00 -2.68 0.33
CA THR A 84 -8.54 -1.88 -0.78
C THR A 84 -9.94 -1.38 -0.46
N LEU A 85 -10.34 -0.27 -1.09
CA LEU A 85 -11.74 0.20 -1.12
C LEU A 85 -12.64 -0.75 -1.91
N SER A 86 -12.09 -1.47 -2.87
CA SER A 86 -12.81 -2.45 -3.70
C SER A 86 -12.94 -3.82 -3.05
N GLY A 87 -12.67 -3.93 -1.75
CA GLY A 87 -12.77 -5.17 -0.99
C GLY A 87 -14.20 -5.57 -0.64
N MET A 88 -14.40 -6.09 0.57
CA MET A 88 -15.73 -6.36 1.10
C MET A 88 -16.46 -5.03 1.38
N ASN A 89 -17.74 -4.96 1.02
CA ASN A 89 -18.57 -3.77 1.18
C ASN A 89 -19.57 -3.83 2.35
N ASP A 90 -19.40 -4.80 3.23
CA ASP A 90 -20.16 -4.91 4.47
C ASP A 90 -19.46 -4.12 5.58
N VAL A 91 -20.21 -3.36 6.37
CA VAL A 91 -19.68 -2.47 7.41
C VAL A 91 -18.80 -3.17 8.45
N THR A 92 -19.01 -4.46 8.68
CA THR A 92 -18.19 -5.26 9.59
C THR A 92 -16.90 -5.81 8.96
N HIS A 93 -16.73 -5.65 7.65
CA HIS A 93 -15.64 -6.24 6.87
C HIS A 93 -14.91 -5.21 5.99
N LEU A 94 -14.97 -3.93 6.35
CA LEU A 94 -14.25 -2.88 5.60
C LEU A 94 -12.73 -3.12 5.68
N CYS A 95 -12.09 -3.10 4.54
CA CYS A 95 -10.71 -3.55 4.39
C CYS A 95 -9.71 -2.41 4.11
N PHE A 96 -10.07 -1.15 4.31
CA PHE A 96 -9.23 0.01 3.94
C PHE A 96 -8.70 0.82 5.13
N PHE A 97 -8.73 0.23 6.35
CA PHE A 97 -8.14 0.84 7.55
C PHE A 97 -6.77 0.26 7.94
N ASP A 98 -6.23 -0.63 7.13
CA ASP A 98 -4.99 -1.36 7.37
C ASP A 98 -3.74 -0.47 7.35
N ILE A 99 -3.71 0.54 6.48
CA ILE A 99 -2.55 1.43 6.33
C ILE A 99 -2.21 2.12 7.66
N PRO A 100 -3.10 2.88 8.31
CA PRO A 100 -2.79 3.51 9.59
C PRO A 100 -2.57 2.48 10.71
N LEU A 101 -3.26 1.34 10.67
CA LEU A 101 -3.13 0.31 11.69
C LEU A 101 -1.72 -0.31 11.72
N ILE A 102 -1.21 -0.73 10.57
CA ILE A 102 0.05 -1.49 10.46
C ILE A 102 1.25 -0.55 10.35
N SER A 103 1.12 0.53 9.60
CA SER A 103 2.26 1.39 9.27
C SER A 103 2.79 2.24 10.42
N ASN A 104 2.11 2.28 11.57
CA ASN A 104 2.59 2.98 12.75
C ASN A 104 3.40 2.09 13.72
N ILE A 105 3.48 0.76 13.45
CA ILE A 105 4.23 -0.16 14.30
C ILE A 105 5.72 -0.07 13.96
N PRO A 106 6.61 0.25 14.92
CA PRO A 106 8.04 0.28 14.69
C PRO A 106 8.58 -1.07 14.18
N ASN A 107 9.63 -1.02 13.38
CA ASN A 107 10.31 -2.17 12.75
C ASN A 107 9.48 -2.92 11.69
N MET A 108 8.20 -2.66 11.56
CA MET A 108 7.39 -3.24 10.50
C MET A 108 7.78 -2.64 9.14
N VAL A 109 8.06 -3.48 8.16
CA VAL A 109 8.14 -3.10 6.74
C VAL A 109 6.81 -3.42 6.10
N TYR A 110 6.12 -2.43 5.55
CA TYR A 110 4.83 -2.63 4.90
C TYR A 110 4.90 -2.23 3.43
N LEU A 111 4.77 -3.23 2.55
CA LEU A 111 4.92 -3.10 1.10
C LEU A 111 3.57 -3.05 0.41
N ALA A 112 3.47 -2.27 -0.67
CA ALA A 112 2.29 -2.16 -1.52
C ALA A 112 2.67 -2.34 -3.00
N PRO A 113 2.60 -3.56 -3.54
CA PRO A 113 2.90 -3.83 -4.94
C PRO A 113 1.84 -3.23 -5.87
N THR A 114 2.28 -2.83 -7.07
CA THR A 114 1.42 -2.25 -8.11
C THR A 114 0.95 -3.27 -9.15
N CYS A 115 1.63 -4.42 -9.25
CA CYS A 115 1.32 -5.47 -10.21
C CYS A 115 1.73 -6.85 -9.67
N LYS A 116 1.34 -7.90 -10.39
CA LYS A 116 1.62 -9.30 -10.03
C LYS A 116 3.12 -9.57 -9.91
N GLU A 117 3.90 -9.10 -10.86
CA GLU A 117 5.34 -9.33 -10.90
C GLU A 117 6.03 -8.69 -9.69
N GLU A 118 5.66 -7.47 -9.33
CA GLU A 118 6.18 -6.79 -8.15
C GLU A 118 5.74 -7.50 -6.85
N TYR A 119 4.49 -7.95 -6.78
CA TYR A 119 4.01 -8.75 -5.64
C TYR A 119 4.84 -10.02 -5.44
N LEU A 120 5.08 -10.79 -6.50
CA LEU A 120 5.86 -12.03 -6.42
C LEU A 120 7.32 -11.75 -6.05
N ALA A 121 7.92 -10.70 -6.57
CA ALA A 121 9.28 -10.29 -6.22
C ALA A 121 9.39 -9.83 -4.77
N MET A 122 8.44 -9.04 -4.29
CA MET A 122 8.35 -8.63 -2.88
C MET A 122 8.18 -9.84 -1.95
N LEU A 123 7.32 -10.78 -2.31
CA LEU A 123 7.10 -12.01 -1.52
C LEU A 123 8.37 -12.87 -1.46
N GLU A 124 9.03 -13.08 -2.60
CA GLU A 124 10.28 -13.84 -2.68
C GLU A 124 11.37 -13.19 -1.81
N TRP A 125 11.58 -11.89 -1.95
CA TRP A 125 12.51 -11.15 -1.10
C TRP A 125 12.16 -11.27 0.38
N SER A 126 10.88 -11.07 0.74
CA SER A 126 10.42 -11.11 2.13
C SER A 126 10.65 -12.46 2.80
N ILE A 127 10.51 -13.56 2.04
CA ILE A 127 10.77 -14.91 2.56
C ILE A 127 12.26 -15.15 2.81
N HIS A 128 13.14 -14.61 1.97
CA HIS A 128 14.57 -14.90 2.02
C HIS A 128 15.37 -13.98 2.97
N GLN A 129 14.94 -12.74 3.18
CA GLN A 129 15.57 -11.84 4.13
C GLN A 129 15.39 -12.32 5.58
N ASN A 130 16.25 -11.84 6.52
CA ASN A 130 16.26 -12.26 7.92
C ASN A 130 16.27 -11.09 8.91
N GLU A 131 15.96 -9.89 8.45
CA GLU A 131 16.20 -8.66 9.23
C GLU A 131 14.92 -8.04 9.77
N HIS A 132 13.78 -8.19 9.06
CA HIS A 132 12.56 -7.44 9.35
C HIS A 132 11.30 -8.30 9.30
N PRO A 133 10.30 -8.05 10.16
CA PRO A 133 8.93 -8.45 9.88
C PRO A 133 8.41 -7.66 8.68
N VAL A 134 7.81 -8.35 7.72
CA VAL A 134 7.32 -7.74 6.48
C VAL A 134 5.83 -8.03 6.30
N ALA A 135 5.04 -6.99 6.11
CA ALA A 135 3.67 -7.10 5.63
C ALA A 135 3.62 -6.71 4.14
N ILE A 136 2.82 -7.41 3.35
CA ILE A 136 2.55 -7.09 1.95
C ILE A 136 1.05 -6.87 1.79
N ARG A 137 0.67 -5.72 1.30
CA ARG A 137 -0.72 -5.35 1.04
C ARG A 137 -1.18 -5.92 -0.29
N VAL A 138 -2.17 -6.81 -0.26
CA VAL A 138 -2.68 -7.50 -1.45
C VAL A 138 -4.09 -7.01 -1.74
N PRO A 139 -4.33 -6.27 -2.83
CA PRO A 139 -5.66 -5.79 -3.18
C PRO A 139 -6.59 -6.93 -3.63
N ALA A 140 -7.89 -6.69 -3.60
CA ALA A 140 -8.93 -7.64 -4.03
C ALA A 140 -9.38 -7.43 -5.48
N THR A 141 -8.65 -6.65 -6.24
CA THR A 141 -8.93 -6.33 -7.63
C THR A 141 -8.38 -7.38 -8.59
N ASP A 142 -8.62 -7.19 -9.86
CA ASP A 142 -8.06 -8.05 -10.90
C ASP A 142 -6.54 -8.10 -10.83
N VAL A 143 -6.00 -9.25 -11.24
CA VAL A 143 -4.55 -9.45 -11.33
C VAL A 143 -4.01 -8.65 -12.51
N ILE A 144 -3.31 -7.56 -12.22
CA ILE A 144 -2.68 -6.72 -13.22
C ILE A 144 -1.24 -7.18 -13.42
N SER A 145 -0.83 -7.38 -14.68
CA SER A 145 0.56 -7.62 -15.04
C SER A 145 1.18 -6.33 -15.56
N CYS A 146 2.37 -5.96 -15.08
CA CYS A 146 3.09 -4.81 -15.62
C CYS A 146 3.82 -5.11 -16.94
N GLY A 147 4.00 -6.39 -17.28
CA GLY A 147 4.65 -6.81 -18.53
C GLY A 147 6.15 -6.46 -18.63
N GLU A 148 6.73 -5.93 -17.57
CA GLU A 148 8.11 -5.48 -17.49
C GLU A 148 8.86 -6.19 -16.36
N PRO A 149 10.19 -6.31 -16.44
CA PRO A 149 11.00 -6.77 -15.33
C PRO A 149 10.88 -5.83 -14.14
N VAL A 150 10.74 -6.40 -12.94
CA VAL A 150 10.69 -5.67 -11.67
C VAL A 150 11.98 -5.90 -10.88
N GLU A 151 12.24 -5.03 -9.90
CA GLU A 151 13.34 -5.23 -8.98
C GLU A 151 13.10 -6.47 -8.11
N SER A 152 14.17 -7.16 -7.73
CA SER A 152 14.12 -8.37 -6.89
C SER A 152 14.66 -8.13 -5.47
N ASP A 153 15.27 -6.98 -5.22
CA ASP A 153 15.84 -6.61 -3.92
C ASP A 153 15.12 -5.38 -3.34
N TYR A 154 14.56 -5.55 -2.16
CA TYR A 154 13.85 -4.50 -1.41
C TYR A 154 14.55 -4.16 -0.09
N SER A 155 15.83 -4.50 0.06
CA SER A 155 16.63 -4.24 1.26
C SER A 155 16.93 -2.76 1.49
N ASN A 156 16.96 -1.96 0.42
CA ASN A 156 17.06 -0.50 0.54
C ASN A 156 15.70 0.08 0.92
N LEU A 157 15.38 -0.01 2.22
CA LEU A 157 14.06 0.32 2.75
C LEU A 157 13.64 1.75 2.42
N ASN A 158 12.35 1.90 2.12
CA ASN A 158 11.70 3.17 1.79
C ASN A 158 12.19 3.84 0.50
N ARG A 159 12.90 3.13 -0.36
CA ARG A 159 13.31 3.63 -1.67
C ARG A 159 12.13 3.57 -2.65
N TYR A 160 11.73 4.71 -3.16
CA TYR A 160 10.64 4.82 -4.13
C TYR A 160 11.15 4.62 -5.57
N LYS A 161 10.26 4.20 -6.47
CA LYS A 161 10.58 4.06 -7.90
C LYS A 161 9.94 5.20 -8.68
N VAL A 162 10.77 6.00 -9.36
CA VAL A 162 10.29 6.97 -10.35
C VAL A 162 9.94 6.19 -11.61
N ALA A 163 8.64 6.10 -11.93
CA ALA A 163 8.14 5.41 -13.12
C ALA A 163 8.14 6.32 -14.36
N HIS A 164 7.89 7.60 -14.15
CA HIS A 164 7.99 8.63 -15.19
C HIS A 164 8.52 9.91 -14.56
N ARG A 165 9.50 10.56 -15.20
CA ARG A 165 10.06 11.83 -14.74
C ARG A 165 9.49 12.98 -15.57
N GLY A 166 8.86 13.91 -14.92
CA GLY A 166 8.41 15.18 -15.44
C GLY A 166 8.80 16.32 -14.51
N SER A 167 7.98 17.35 -14.39
CA SER A 167 8.21 18.49 -13.51
C SER A 167 6.90 19.11 -13.01
N LYS A 168 7.00 20.08 -12.10
CA LYS A 168 5.91 20.86 -11.48
C LYS A 168 4.99 20.07 -10.57
N VAL A 169 4.51 18.90 -10.98
CA VAL A 169 3.60 18.04 -10.21
C VAL A 169 4.21 16.67 -10.06
N ALA A 170 4.29 16.16 -8.84
CA ALA A 170 4.66 14.78 -8.56
C ALA A 170 3.44 13.99 -8.05
N ILE A 171 3.19 12.83 -8.64
CA ILE A 171 2.10 11.92 -8.34
C ILE A 171 2.69 10.70 -7.62
N LEU A 172 2.44 10.58 -6.32
CA LEU A 172 2.81 9.40 -5.53
C LEU A 172 1.60 8.46 -5.46
N ALA A 173 1.57 7.44 -6.29
CA ALA A 173 0.44 6.52 -6.42
C ALA A 173 0.76 5.17 -5.77
N LEU A 174 0.12 4.89 -4.64
CA LEU A 174 0.42 3.75 -3.78
C LEU A 174 -0.32 2.49 -4.23
N GLY A 175 0.42 1.41 -4.45
CA GLY A 175 -0.11 0.07 -4.67
C GLY A 175 -1.14 0.00 -5.79
N SER A 176 -2.35 -0.47 -5.48
CA SER A 176 -3.47 -0.61 -6.43
C SER A 176 -3.89 0.70 -7.12
N PHE A 177 -3.62 1.86 -6.51
CA PHE A 177 -3.90 3.16 -7.12
C PHE A 177 -2.82 3.65 -8.10
N PHE A 178 -1.81 2.82 -8.39
CA PHE A 178 -0.82 3.17 -9.40
C PHE A 178 -1.45 3.35 -10.79
N GLY A 179 -2.42 2.50 -11.16
CA GLY A 179 -3.19 2.67 -12.40
C GLY A 179 -3.98 3.99 -12.44
N LEU A 180 -4.58 4.41 -11.33
CA LEU A 180 -5.20 5.73 -11.21
C LEU A 180 -4.16 6.86 -11.43
N GLY A 181 -2.97 6.71 -10.86
CA GLY A 181 -1.86 7.64 -11.07
C GLY A 181 -1.44 7.76 -12.53
N GLN A 182 -1.42 6.65 -13.28
CA GLN A 182 -1.14 6.65 -14.72
C GLN A 182 -2.24 7.39 -15.52
N SER A 183 -3.50 7.20 -15.15
CA SER A 183 -4.62 7.92 -15.77
C SER A 183 -4.56 9.42 -15.50
N VAL A 184 -4.30 9.82 -14.25
CA VAL A 184 -4.11 11.23 -13.87
C VAL A 184 -2.95 11.87 -14.63
N LEU A 185 -1.81 11.17 -14.74
CA LEU A 185 -0.65 11.63 -15.53
C LEU A 185 -1.03 11.92 -16.99
N SER A 186 -1.75 10.98 -17.61
CA SER A 186 -2.18 11.09 -19.01
C SER A 186 -3.14 12.27 -19.22
N LEU A 187 -4.14 12.42 -18.34
CA LEU A 187 -5.11 13.50 -18.39
C LEU A 187 -4.49 14.89 -18.13
N LEU A 188 -3.52 15.01 -17.22
CA LEU A 188 -2.78 16.26 -16.99
C LEU A 188 -2.01 16.67 -18.25
N LYS A 189 -1.40 15.70 -18.93
CA LYS A 189 -0.72 15.97 -20.20
C LYS A 189 -1.68 16.42 -21.28
N GLU A 190 -2.83 15.75 -21.41
CA GLU A 190 -3.84 16.04 -22.43
C GLU A 190 -4.52 17.40 -22.18
N LYS A 191 -5.06 17.61 -20.96
CA LYS A 191 -5.89 18.78 -20.64
C LYS A 191 -5.09 20.06 -20.40
N ALA A 192 -3.86 19.97 -19.87
CA ALA A 192 -3.08 21.12 -19.42
C ALA A 192 -1.65 21.18 -19.96
N ASN A 193 -1.23 20.20 -20.75
CA ASN A 193 0.15 20.04 -21.21
C ASN A 193 1.18 19.99 -20.05
N ILE A 194 0.75 19.48 -18.89
CA ILE A 194 1.62 19.26 -17.73
C ILE A 194 2.20 17.86 -17.84
N ASP A 195 3.53 17.77 -17.88
CA ASP A 195 4.28 16.52 -17.83
C ASP A 195 4.69 16.26 -16.38
N ALA A 196 3.82 15.58 -15.63
CA ALA A 196 4.03 15.33 -14.20
C ALA A 196 5.00 14.16 -13.98
N THR A 197 5.63 14.10 -12.81
CA THR A 197 6.39 12.93 -12.36
C THR A 197 5.44 11.90 -11.76
N LEU A 198 5.56 10.62 -12.15
CA LEU A 198 4.82 9.49 -11.54
C LEU A 198 5.77 8.63 -10.72
N ILE A 199 5.42 8.40 -9.47
CA ILE A 199 6.22 7.67 -8.50
C ILE A 199 5.41 6.51 -7.92
N ASN A 200 6.03 5.32 -7.88
CA ASN A 200 5.57 4.17 -7.13
C ASN A 200 6.29 4.15 -5.77
N PRO A 201 5.62 4.46 -4.65
CA PRO A 201 6.25 4.46 -3.33
C PRO A 201 6.73 3.08 -2.87
N ARG A 202 6.04 2.01 -3.23
CA ARG A 202 6.33 0.62 -2.83
C ARG A 202 6.23 0.36 -1.32
N TYR A 203 6.68 1.28 -0.49
CA TYR A 203 6.70 1.20 0.98
C TYR A 203 5.66 2.15 1.59
N ILE A 204 4.83 1.60 2.49
CA ILE A 204 3.84 2.38 3.24
C ILE A 204 4.47 2.99 4.50
N THR A 205 5.45 2.30 5.08
CA THR A 205 5.98 2.60 6.42
C THR A 205 6.93 3.79 6.50
N GLY A 206 7.56 4.17 5.41
CA GLY A 206 8.55 5.25 5.44
C GLY A 206 8.45 6.21 4.26
N VAL A 207 9.34 7.19 4.24
CA VAL A 207 9.46 8.23 3.23
C VAL A 207 10.84 8.17 2.61
N ASP A 208 10.91 8.19 1.28
CA ASP A 208 12.18 8.37 0.54
C ASP A 208 12.61 9.84 0.62
N SER A 209 13.32 10.17 1.69
CA SER A 209 13.72 11.56 1.97
C SER A 209 14.62 12.14 0.88
N GLU A 210 15.47 11.32 0.27
CA GLU A 210 16.36 11.77 -0.80
C GLU A 210 15.57 12.17 -2.05
N LEU A 211 14.64 11.32 -2.50
CA LEU A 211 13.77 11.65 -3.63
C LEU A 211 12.85 12.84 -3.29
N MET A 212 12.27 12.87 -2.07
CA MET A 212 11.41 13.99 -1.69
C MET A 212 12.17 15.32 -1.63
N ASP A 213 13.44 15.33 -1.25
CA ASP A 213 14.29 16.52 -1.30
C ASP A 213 14.63 16.91 -2.73
N GLU A 214 14.92 15.94 -3.59
CA GLU A 214 15.17 16.18 -5.01
C GLU A 214 13.98 16.86 -5.72
N LEU A 215 12.75 16.43 -5.41
CA LEU A 215 11.55 17.02 -6.02
C LEU A 215 11.39 18.52 -5.74
N LYS A 216 11.93 19.05 -4.65
CA LYS A 216 11.86 20.49 -4.33
C LYS A 216 12.53 21.39 -5.37
N ALA A 217 13.41 20.85 -6.19
CA ALA A 217 14.15 21.63 -7.19
C ALA A 217 13.29 22.05 -8.39
N ASP A 218 12.29 21.25 -8.77
CA ASP A 218 11.54 21.42 -10.01
C ASP A 218 10.04 21.08 -9.90
N HIS A 219 9.54 20.84 -8.67
CA HIS A 219 8.13 20.58 -8.38
C HIS A 219 7.58 21.58 -7.37
N GLU A 220 6.32 21.94 -7.52
CA GLU A 220 5.58 22.87 -6.66
C GLU A 220 4.43 22.18 -5.92
N LEU A 221 4.02 21.03 -6.43
CA LEU A 221 2.89 20.27 -5.93
C LEU A 221 3.22 18.77 -5.90
N VAL A 222 2.92 18.14 -4.76
CA VAL A 222 2.91 16.70 -4.61
C VAL A 222 1.47 16.25 -4.37
N ILE A 223 1.00 15.26 -5.09
CA ILE A 223 -0.27 14.58 -4.79
C ILE A 223 0.00 13.15 -4.38
N THR A 224 -0.76 12.66 -3.42
CA THR A 224 -0.72 11.25 -3.00
C THR A 224 -2.04 10.59 -3.31
N LEU A 225 -1.99 9.40 -3.86
CA LEU A 225 -3.14 8.56 -4.15
C LEU A 225 -2.99 7.27 -3.33
N GLU A 226 -3.91 7.06 -2.38
CA GLU A 226 -3.91 5.84 -1.56
C GLU A 226 -5.29 5.18 -1.54
N ASP A 227 -5.29 3.87 -1.72
CA ASP A 227 -6.48 3.02 -1.68
C ASP A 227 -6.81 2.64 -0.22
N GLY A 228 -6.99 3.66 0.61
CA GLY A 228 -7.19 3.53 2.05
C GLY A 228 -7.75 4.81 2.65
N VAL A 229 -8.00 4.79 3.97
CA VAL A 229 -8.45 5.96 4.71
C VAL A 229 -7.34 7.01 4.82
N LEU A 230 -7.69 8.29 4.64
CA LEU A 230 -6.74 9.40 4.72
C LEU A 230 -6.15 9.60 6.12
N ASP A 231 -7.01 9.55 7.15
CA ASP A 231 -6.59 9.79 8.54
C ASP A 231 -5.55 8.76 8.99
N GLY A 232 -4.35 9.21 9.30
CA GLY A 232 -3.22 8.36 9.65
C GLY A 232 -2.63 7.59 8.45
N GLY A 233 -3.06 7.89 7.24
CA GLY A 233 -2.68 7.22 6.01
C GLY A 233 -1.28 7.59 5.50
N PHE A 234 -0.97 7.08 4.31
CA PHE A 234 0.31 7.34 3.64
C PHE A 234 0.47 8.81 3.27
N GLY A 235 -0.59 9.46 2.76
CA GLY A 235 -0.55 10.86 2.35
C GLY A 235 -0.22 11.82 3.49
N GLU A 236 -0.67 11.56 4.71
CA GLU A 236 -0.33 12.37 5.87
C GLU A 236 1.17 12.32 6.21
N LYS A 237 1.87 11.21 5.96
CA LYS A 237 3.32 11.12 6.13
C LYS A 237 4.06 12.03 5.17
N ILE A 238 3.61 12.08 3.92
CA ILE A 238 4.16 12.96 2.89
C ILE A 238 3.86 14.42 3.21
N ALA A 239 2.63 14.74 3.60
CA ALA A 239 2.26 16.09 4.03
C ALA A 239 3.09 16.57 5.22
N ARG A 240 3.31 15.69 6.22
CA ARG A 240 4.18 15.99 7.36
C ARG A 240 5.64 16.23 6.94
N TYR A 241 6.14 15.47 5.96
CA TYR A 241 7.51 15.66 5.47
C TYR A 241 7.71 17.06 4.88
N TYR A 242 6.76 17.53 4.10
CA TYR A 242 6.82 18.85 3.46
C TYR A 242 6.29 20.01 4.31
N GLY A 243 5.72 19.73 5.48
CA GLY A 243 4.99 20.72 6.29
C GLY A 243 5.74 21.99 6.69
N ALA A 244 7.08 21.97 6.65
CA ALA A 244 7.93 23.15 6.91
C ALA A 244 8.55 23.74 5.62
N THR A 245 8.03 23.39 4.46
CA THR A 245 8.53 23.82 3.13
C THR A 245 7.43 24.52 2.33
N ASP A 246 7.78 25.11 1.20
CA ASP A 246 6.81 25.72 0.28
C ASP A 246 6.10 24.72 -0.62
N MET A 247 6.46 23.44 -0.56
CA MET A 247 5.83 22.37 -1.33
C MET A 247 4.36 22.20 -0.93
N LYS A 248 3.47 22.34 -1.88
CA LYS A 248 2.04 22.03 -1.66
C LYS A 248 1.83 20.51 -1.70
N VAL A 249 0.98 20.00 -0.81
CA VAL A 249 0.64 18.58 -0.78
C VAL A 249 -0.88 18.42 -0.77
N LEU A 250 -1.41 17.62 -1.69
CA LEU A 250 -2.82 17.22 -1.73
C LEU A 250 -2.91 15.70 -1.59
N ASN A 251 -3.71 15.26 -0.63
CA ASN A 251 -3.89 13.84 -0.35
C ASN A 251 -5.25 13.37 -0.84
N TYR A 252 -5.27 12.28 -1.60
CA TYR A 252 -6.46 11.62 -2.10
C TYR A 252 -6.56 10.20 -1.53
N GLY A 253 -7.67 9.91 -0.86
CA GLY A 253 -7.98 8.64 -0.22
C GLY A 253 -9.41 8.69 0.34
N ALA A 254 -9.83 7.64 1.03
CA ALA A 254 -11.17 7.54 1.58
C ALA A 254 -11.33 8.40 2.85
N LYS A 255 -12.54 8.89 3.07
CA LYS A 255 -12.94 9.51 4.34
C LYS A 255 -12.96 8.47 5.45
N LYS A 256 -12.71 8.93 6.67
CA LYS A 256 -12.80 8.11 7.88
C LYS A 256 -14.26 7.95 8.31
N GLU A 257 -14.94 7.03 7.67
CA GLU A 257 -16.35 6.73 7.96
C GLU A 257 -16.64 5.24 7.78
N PHE A 258 -17.65 4.75 8.49
CA PHE A 258 -18.20 3.43 8.25
C PHE A 258 -19.21 3.50 7.12
N VAL A 259 -18.93 2.80 6.03
CA VAL A 259 -19.85 2.64 4.88
C VAL A 259 -20.40 1.22 4.86
N ASP A 260 -21.59 1.02 4.35
CA ASP A 260 -22.24 -0.28 4.28
C ASP A 260 -22.88 -0.50 2.91
N ARG A 261 -22.66 -1.68 2.35
CA ARG A 261 -23.26 -2.16 1.09
C ARG A 261 -23.19 -1.14 -0.04
N TYR A 262 -22.04 -0.53 -0.21
CA TYR A 262 -21.79 0.50 -1.20
C TYR A 262 -21.47 -0.08 -2.58
N ASP A 263 -21.79 0.70 -3.61
CA ASP A 263 -21.20 0.54 -4.94
C ASP A 263 -19.81 1.20 -4.96
N ILE A 264 -18.82 0.48 -5.47
CA ILE A 264 -17.43 0.99 -5.46
C ILE A 264 -17.26 2.25 -6.31
N GLN A 265 -17.94 2.34 -7.45
CA GLN A 265 -17.83 3.51 -8.32
C GLN A 265 -18.48 4.74 -7.69
N GLU A 266 -19.57 4.54 -6.95
CA GLU A 266 -20.19 5.62 -6.18
C GLU A 266 -19.29 6.07 -5.02
N LEU A 267 -18.68 5.12 -4.31
CA LEU A 267 -17.74 5.44 -3.22
C LEU A 267 -16.52 6.21 -3.74
N LEU A 268 -15.93 5.79 -4.84
CA LEU A 268 -14.79 6.49 -5.45
C LEU A 268 -15.18 7.92 -5.84
N ARG A 269 -16.34 8.12 -6.49
CA ARG A 269 -16.84 9.46 -6.83
C ARG A 269 -17.12 10.33 -5.62
N ALA A 270 -17.72 9.77 -4.57
CA ALA A 270 -18.03 10.49 -3.33
C ALA A 270 -16.76 10.92 -2.55
N ASN A 271 -15.67 10.22 -2.75
CA ASN A 271 -14.36 10.53 -2.17
C ASN A 271 -13.44 11.31 -3.13
N HIS A 272 -13.91 11.74 -4.30
CA HIS A 272 -13.13 12.43 -5.34
C HIS A 272 -11.92 11.63 -5.84
N LEU A 273 -12.09 10.31 -5.97
CA LEU A 273 -11.05 9.35 -6.34
C LEU A 273 -11.18 8.87 -7.79
N THR A 274 -11.73 9.70 -8.68
CA THR A 274 -11.64 9.47 -10.12
C THR A 274 -10.56 10.37 -10.72
N ASP A 275 -9.94 9.92 -11.80
CA ASP A 275 -8.90 10.67 -12.51
C ASP A 275 -9.40 12.05 -12.97
N GLU A 276 -10.62 12.13 -13.51
CA GLU A 276 -11.24 13.39 -13.93
C GLU A 276 -11.41 14.37 -12.75
N GLN A 277 -11.95 13.92 -11.61
CA GLN A 277 -12.14 14.76 -10.43
C GLN A 277 -10.83 15.26 -9.85
N ILE A 278 -9.79 14.40 -9.84
CA ILE A 278 -8.46 14.75 -9.37
C ILE A 278 -7.85 15.82 -10.27
N VAL A 279 -7.87 15.60 -11.59
CA VAL A 279 -7.31 16.56 -12.55
C VAL A 279 -8.05 17.88 -12.52
N ASP A 280 -9.38 17.88 -12.49
CA ASP A 280 -10.17 19.10 -12.39
C ASP A 280 -9.83 19.88 -11.11
N CYS A 281 -9.70 19.22 -9.96
CA CYS A 281 -9.25 19.85 -8.71
C CYS A 281 -7.87 20.49 -8.89
N LEU A 282 -6.92 19.80 -9.50
CA LEU A 282 -5.56 20.31 -9.73
C LEU A 282 -5.55 21.53 -10.65
N LEU A 283 -6.37 21.55 -11.68
CA LEU A 283 -6.45 22.68 -12.61
C LEU A 283 -7.12 23.92 -11.99
N TYR A 284 -8.03 23.73 -11.01
CA TYR A 284 -8.64 24.84 -10.28
C TYR A 284 -7.80 25.37 -9.13
N THR A 285 -6.93 24.53 -8.55
CA THR A 285 -6.08 24.90 -7.41
C THR A 285 -4.68 25.37 -7.81
N SER A 286 -4.25 25.08 -9.03
CA SER A 286 -3.02 25.64 -9.60
C SER A 286 -3.24 27.10 -10.02
N PRO A 287 -2.23 27.99 -9.90
CA PRO A 287 -2.30 29.31 -10.52
C PRO A 287 -2.65 29.13 -12.01
N SER A 288 -3.56 29.99 -12.50
CA SER A 288 -4.06 29.91 -13.87
C SER A 288 -2.92 29.67 -14.87
N PRO A 289 -3.09 28.86 -15.94
CA PRO A 289 -2.10 28.75 -17.01
C PRO A 289 -1.65 30.10 -17.61
N ARG A 290 -2.41 31.16 -17.36
CA ARG A 290 -2.05 32.54 -17.74
C ARG A 290 -0.96 33.13 -16.84
N ASP A 291 -0.80 32.66 -15.60
CA ASP A 291 0.22 33.11 -14.66
C ASP A 291 1.57 32.39 -14.87
N ILE A 292 1.57 31.30 -15.65
CA ILE A 292 2.75 30.49 -15.95
C ILE A 292 3.39 30.87 -17.30
N SER A 293 2.69 31.66 -18.13
CA SER A 293 3.18 32.07 -19.48
C SER A 293 3.90 33.40 -19.50
N GLY A 294 4.13 34.02 -18.37
CA GLY A 294 4.74 35.34 -18.23
C GLY A 294 6.08 35.32 -17.52
N SER A 295 7.11 34.80 -18.14
CA SER A 295 8.52 35.22 -17.96
C SER A 295 9.40 34.51 -18.96
#